data_8f1fc8d22d6e7c745ab8956e07372503
#
_entry.id   8f1fc8d22d6e7c745ab8956e07372503
#
_cell.length_a   1.000
_cell.length_b   1.000
_cell.length_c   1.000
_cell.angle_alpha   90.00
_cell.angle_beta   90.00
_cell.angle_gamma   90.00
#
_symmetry.space_group_name_H-M   'P 1'
#
loop_
_entity.id
_entity.type
_entity.pdbx_description
1 polymer ?
#
loop_
_entity_poly.entity_id
_entity_poly.type
_entity_poly.pdbx_seq_one_letter_code
_entity_poly.pdbx_strand_id
1 'polypeptide(L)'
;IQAAPTTAASASQRAAAASSGSTGTFVGDKVNAMRGDLGKLDGRIGELNTRMRGMRDETAVSSQKYHALMAQMNAKLQTGTTPGNPTLVNQLKEGQQQIEVVADNISKLNDLSSDVDAEAGTASWLLDSVRATYTLSGAVDLDHERLRALEDEVNQAVVLIDRLLNELSADVSRQTTYVNNERHNLQLMSLAIKNGELYGSSLVNRAFSQAQARTAARVQSEPTPTSSDRPLVVIRFDRPNVPYQRALYTAVSRALDRKPDATFQLVAVSPQAGSPARNALNKTAAKRNAEGVLRALADMGLSGHKVSLSATTSNDAENNEVRIFVR
;
A
#
# COMPACT_ATOMS: atom_id res chain seq x y z
N ILE A 1 20.15 -22.71 -4.30
CA ILE A 1 18.96 -23.09 -5.10
C ILE A 1 18.71 -21.94 -6.05
N GLN A 2 19.01 -22.21 -7.31
CA GLN A 2 19.03 -21.30 -8.43
C GLN A 2 17.58 -21.13 -8.92
N ALA A 3 16.99 -19.94 -8.74
CA ALA A 3 15.69 -19.61 -9.32
C ALA A 3 15.88 -19.30 -10.81
N ALA A 4 15.17 -20.02 -11.66
CA ALA A 4 15.17 -19.86 -13.10
C ALA A 4 14.64 -18.48 -13.53
N PRO A 5 15.17 -17.87 -14.60
CA PRO A 5 14.62 -16.63 -15.14
C PRO A 5 13.37 -16.94 -15.94
N THR A 6 12.21 -16.62 -15.37
CA THR A 6 10.93 -16.78 -16.06
C THR A 6 10.54 -15.49 -16.77
N THR A 7 10.64 -15.53 -18.11
CA THR A 7 9.77 -14.90 -19.08
C THR A 7 9.85 -13.39 -19.37
N ALA A 8 10.89 -13.04 -20.12
CA ALA A 8 10.80 -11.89 -21.03
C ALA A 8 10.26 -12.28 -22.44
N ALA A 9 10.00 -13.56 -22.68
CA ALA A 9 9.58 -14.07 -24.00
C ALA A 9 8.08 -13.89 -24.34
N SER A 10 7.25 -13.48 -23.37
CA SER A 10 5.79 -13.46 -23.56
C SER A 10 5.25 -12.21 -24.25
N ALA A 11 5.93 -11.08 -24.17
CA ALA A 11 5.43 -9.82 -24.75
C ALA A 11 5.59 -9.78 -26.26
N SER A 12 6.71 -10.29 -26.79
CA SER A 12 6.99 -10.29 -28.24
C SER A 12 6.14 -11.32 -29.01
N GLN A 13 5.79 -12.43 -28.38
CA GLN A 13 4.88 -13.43 -29.00
C GLN A 13 3.43 -12.96 -29.03
N ARG A 14 2.98 -12.16 -28.07
CA ARG A 14 1.64 -11.57 -28.05
C ARG A 14 1.48 -10.48 -29.12
N ALA A 15 2.51 -9.68 -29.38
CA ALA A 15 2.50 -8.66 -30.44
C ALA A 15 2.40 -9.28 -31.84
N ALA A 16 2.95 -10.48 -32.07
CA ALA A 16 2.90 -11.17 -33.35
C ALA A 16 1.52 -11.82 -33.64
N ALA A 17 0.74 -12.18 -32.61
CA ALA A 17 -0.64 -12.70 -32.78
C ALA A 17 -1.66 -11.58 -33.08
N ALA A 18 -1.30 -10.31 -32.90
CA ALA A 18 -2.17 -9.15 -33.09
C ALA A 18 -2.33 -8.70 -34.55
N SER A 19 -1.64 -9.30 -35.50
CA SER A 19 -1.71 -8.93 -36.94
C SER A 19 -2.72 -9.72 -37.78
N SER A 20 -3.69 -10.36 -37.16
CA SER A 20 -4.83 -10.98 -37.89
C SER A 20 -5.83 -9.88 -38.28
N GLY A 21 -5.90 -9.63 -39.58
CA GLY A 21 -6.58 -8.53 -40.25
C GLY A 21 -7.96 -8.11 -39.71
N SER A 22 -8.28 -6.84 -39.92
CA SER A 22 -9.60 -6.27 -39.62
C SER A 22 -10.71 -7.17 -40.21
N THR A 23 -11.74 -7.44 -39.40
CA THR A 23 -12.96 -8.15 -39.87
C THR A 23 -13.80 -7.28 -40.81
N GLY A 24 -13.40 -5.96 -40.94
CA GLY A 24 -14.15 -4.99 -41.75
C GLY A 24 -15.46 -4.56 -41.09
N THR A 25 -15.73 -4.97 -39.86
CA THR A 25 -16.93 -4.60 -39.11
C THR A 25 -16.59 -3.41 -38.18
N PHE A 26 -17.60 -2.61 -37.83
CA PHE A 26 -17.47 -1.55 -36.84
C PHE A 26 -17.00 -2.10 -35.48
N VAL A 27 -17.49 -3.29 -35.10
CA VAL A 27 -17.10 -3.97 -33.85
C VAL A 27 -15.63 -4.40 -33.92
N GLY A 28 -15.17 -4.97 -35.04
CA GLY A 28 -13.78 -5.34 -35.25
C GLY A 28 -12.80 -4.16 -35.14
N ASP A 29 -13.18 -3.01 -35.71
CA ASP A 29 -12.37 -1.80 -35.58
C ASP A 29 -12.29 -1.31 -34.12
N LYS A 30 -13.40 -1.39 -33.39
CA LYS A 30 -13.44 -1.05 -31.97
C LYS A 30 -12.60 -2.00 -31.11
N VAL A 31 -12.65 -3.32 -31.40
CA VAL A 31 -11.78 -4.33 -30.76
C VAL A 31 -10.30 -4.02 -31.00
N ASN A 32 -9.94 -3.65 -32.23
CA ASN A 32 -8.54 -3.29 -32.56
C ASN A 32 -8.08 -2.03 -31.79
N ALA A 33 -8.94 -1.02 -31.68
CA ALA A 33 -8.65 0.19 -30.90
C ALA A 33 -8.43 -0.15 -29.42
N MET A 34 -9.33 -0.91 -28.80
CA MET A 34 -9.23 -1.34 -27.41
C MET A 34 -8.00 -2.24 -27.16
N ARG A 35 -7.61 -3.07 -28.13
CA ARG A 35 -6.36 -3.85 -28.06
C ARG A 35 -5.13 -2.97 -28.08
N GLY A 36 -5.16 -1.89 -28.86
CA GLY A 36 -4.12 -0.85 -28.83
C GLY A 36 -4.01 -0.15 -27.48
N ASP A 37 -5.14 0.13 -26.85
CA ASP A 37 -5.16 0.74 -25.51
C ASP A 37 -4.70 -0.23 -24.41
N LEU A 38 -5.03 -1.52 -24.52
CA LEU A 38 -4.49 -2.56 -23.65
C LEU A 38 -2.96 -2.67 -23.79
N GLY A 39 -2.42 -2.61 -25.01
CA GLY A 39 -0.97 -2.62 -25.22
C GLY A 39 -0.26 -1.43 -24.58
N LYS A 40 -0.88 -0.24 -24.58
CA LYS A 40 -0.36 0.93 -23.85
C LYS A 40 -0.43 0.74 -22.35
N LEU A 41 -1.50 0.17 -21.84
CA LEU A 41 -1.69 -0.16 -20.42
C LEU A 41 -0.62 -1.14 -19.93
N ASP A 42 -0.42 -2.24 -20.65
CA ASP A 42 0.61 -3.24 -20.35
C ASP A 42 2.02 -2.64 -20.33
N GLY A 43 2.32 -1.76 -21.30
CA GLY A 43 3.58 -1.01 -21.33
C GLY A 43 3.78 -0.18 -20.06
N ARG A 44 2.76 0.58 -19.65
CA ARG A 44 2.81 1.40 -18.43
C ARG A 44 2.94 0.57 -17.15
N ILE A 45 2.21 -0.54 -17.03
CA ILE A 45 2.36 -1.47 -15.91
C ILE A 45 3.80 -1.99 -15.84
N GLY A 46 4.41 -2.32 -16.98
CA GLY A 46 5.80 -2.74 -17.07
C GLY A 46 6.79 -1.69 -16.59
N GLU A 47 6.59 -0.42 -16.97
CA GLU A 47 7.39 0.73 -16.53
C GLU A 47 7.25 0.95 -15.02
N LEU A 48 6.03 0.95 -14.50
CA LEU A 48 5.75 1.14 -13.07
C LEU A 48 6.40 0.03 -12.21
N ASN A 49 6.32 -1.23 -12.67
CA ASN A 49 6.99 -2.36 -12.03
C ASN A 49 8.53 -2.20 -12.04
N THR A 50 9.09 -1.69 -13.13
CA THR A 50 10.53 -1.43 -13.25
C THR A 50 10.97 -0.32 -12.30
N ARG A 51 10.19 0.77 -12.20
CA ARG A 51 10.43 1.86 -11.24
C ARG A 51 10.40 1.35 -9.80
N MET A 52 9.42 0.51 -9.45
CA MET A 52 9.33 -0.11 -8.12
C MET A 52 10.57 -0.94 -7.77
N ARG A 53 11.05 -1.76 -8.71
CA ARG A 53 12.27 -2.56 -8.52
C ARG A 53 13.49 -1.67 -8.29
N GLY A 54 13.65 -0.62 -9.09
CA GLY A 54 14.75 0.33 -8.93
C GLY A 54 14.78 0.97 -7.55
N MET A 55 13.60 1.37 -7.00
CA MET A 55 13.50 1.91 -5.64
C MET A 55 13.82 0.88 -4.57
N ARG A 56 13.43 -0.39 -4.76
CA ARG A 56 13.81 -1.49 -3.86
C ARG A 56 15.33 -1.71 -3.84
N ASP A 57 15.96 -1.69 -5.00
CA ASP A 57 17.42 -1.86 -5.13
C ASP A 57 18.16 -0.69 -4.48
N GLU A 58 17.72 0.55 -4.71
CA GLU A 58 18.29 1.75 -4.06
C GLU A 58 18.15 1.67 -2.53
N THR A 59 16.98 1.27 -2.04
CA THR A 59 16.74 1.06 -0.61
C THR A 59 17.65 -0.02 -0.03
N ALA A 60 17.85 -1.14 -0.74
CA ALA A 60 18.72 -2.22 -0.31
C ALA A 60 20.17 -1.76 -0.21
N VAL A 61 20.68 -1.02 -1.20
CA VAL A 61 22.04 -0.47 -1.21
C VAL A 61 22.23 0.51 -0.06
N SER A 62 21.29 1.44 0.15
CA SER A 62 21.36 2.43 1.23
C SER A 62 21.30 1.76 2.61
N SER A 63 20.44 0.76 2.79
CA SER A 63 20.35 -0.01 4.03
C SER A 63 21.64 -0.79 4.32
N GLN A 64 22.27 -1.39 3.31
CA GLN A 64 23.55 -2.09 3.47
C GLN A 64 24.66 -1.13 3.91
N LYS A 65 24.77 0.05 3.29
CA LYS A 65 25.72 1.09 3.68
C LYS A 65 25.49 1.55 5.12
N TYR A 66 24.24 1.82 5.47
CA TYR A 66 23.85 2.19 6.82
C TYR A 66 24.28 1.14 7.84
N HIS A 67 23.95 -0.14 7.62
CA HIS A 67 24.33 -1.21 8.56
C HIS A 67 25.84 -1.41 8.67
N ALA A 68 26.58 -1.22 7.59
CA ALA A 68 28.04 -1.26 7.63
C ALA A 68 28.62 -0.13 8.52
N LEU A 69 28.09 1.10 8.39
CA LEU A 69 28.45 2.23 9.25
C LEU A 69 28.11 1.96 10.72
N MET A 70 26.90 1.45 10.98
CA MET A 70 26.46 1.12 12.34
C MET A 70 27.33 0.05 12.97
N ALA A 71 27.75 -0.98 12.22
CA ALA A 71 28.66 -2.02 12.69
C ALA A 71 30.04 -1.45 13.05
N GLN A 72 30.59 -0.57 12.22
CA GLN A 72 31.88 0.09 12.46
C GLN A 72 31.83 0.99 13.71
N MET A 73 30.79 1.81 13.83
CA MET A 73 30.60 2.67 15.01
C MET A 73 30.45 1.84 16.29
N ASN A 74 29.62 0.79 16.24
CA ASN A 74 29.44 -0.14 17.38
C ASN A 74 30.76 -0.77 17.82
N ALA A 75 31.54 -1.33 16.88
CA ALA A 75 32.82 -1.94 17.17
C ALA A 75 33.78 -0.95 17.85
N LYS A 76 33.82 0.29 17.37
CA LYS A 76 34.68 1.32 17.94
C LYS A 76 34.23 1.77 19.33
N LEU A 77 32.92 1.88 19.55
CA LEU A 77 32.35 2.27 20.84
C LEU A 77 32.44 1.14 21.89
N GLN A 78 32.46 -0.12 21.47
CA GLN A 78 32.69 -1.26 22.36
C GLN A 78 34.11 -1.28 22.94
N THR A 79 35.09 -0.86 22.16
CA THR A 79 36.50 -0.73 22.63
C THR A 79 36.74 0.55 23.42
N GLY A 80 35.77 1.48 23.40
CA GLY A 80 35.93 2.82 23.96
C GLY A 80 36.66 3.77 23.00
N THR A 81 36.28 5.04 23.04
CA THR A 81 36.90 6.10 22.22
C THR A 81 36.80 7.45 22.93
N THR A 82 37.44 8.46 22.40
CA THR A 82 37.29 9.83 22.92
C THR A 82 35.87 10.32 22.76
N PRO A 83 35.27 10.93 23.81
CA PRO A 83 33.93 11.53 23.66
C PRO A 83 33.89 12.51 22.48
N GLY A 84 32.81 12.38 21.66
CA GLY A 84 32.63 13.23 20.49
C GLY A 84 33.64 12.97 19.35
N ASN A 85 34.21 11.77 19.24
CA ASN A 85 35.17 11.40 18.19
C ASN A 85 34.75 11.87 16.81
N PRO A 86 35.50 12.72 16.07
CA PRO A 86 35.13 13.30 14.81
C PRO A 86 34.83 12.24 13.72
N THR A 87 35.57 11.13 13.71
CA THR A 87 35.35 10.03 12.75
C THR A 87 33.96 9.41 12.93
N LEU A 88 33.57 9.14 14.19
CA LEU A 88 32.26 8.59 14.51
C LEU A 88 31.12 9.59 14.24
N VAL A 89 31.36 10.88 14.50
CA VAL A 89 30.40 11.94 14.16
C VAL A 89 30.17 12.02 12.65
N ASN A 90 31.21 11.88 11.84
CA ASN A 90 31.07 11.86 10.37
C ASN A 90 30.34 10.59 9.89
N GLN A 91 30.69 9.42 10.45
CA GLN A 91 29.98 8.17 10.13
C GLN A 91 28.50 8.23 10.53
N LEU A 92 28.19 8.87 11.68
CA LEU A 92 26.80 9.09 12.09
C LEU A 92 26.02 9.95 11.09
N LYS A 93 26.62 11.06 10.61
CA LYS A 93 26.03 11.92 9.59
C LYS A 93 25.79 11.16 8.28
N GLU A 94 26.76 10.35 7.87
CA GLU A 94 26.63 9.51 6.67
C GLU A 94 25.51 8.47 6.87
N GLY A 95 25.42 7.84 8.03
CA GLY A 95 24.32 6.93 8.38
C GLY A 95 22.96 7.63 8.34
N GLN A 96 22.87 8.85 8.84
CA GLN A 96 21.65 9.67 8.75
C GLN A 96 21.25 9.92 7.28
N GLN A 97 22.23 10.27 6.42
CA GLN A 97 21.97 10.47 4.98
C GLN A 97 21.42 9.20 4.31
N GLN A 98 21.97 8.01 4.65
CA GLN A 98 21.44 6.76 4.08
C GLN A 98 19.98 6.50 4.50
N ILE A 99 19.60 6.80 5.72
CA ILE A 99 18.21 6.66 6.20
C ILE A 99 17.28 7.70 5.54
N GLU A 100 17.75 8.91 5.28
CA GLU A 100 16.97 9.90 4.53
C GLU A 100 16.72 9.44 3.08
N VAL A 101 17.68 8.81 2.40
CA VAL A 101 17.46 8.22 1.08
C VAL A 101 16.33 7.16 1.11
N VAL A 102 16.31 6.32 2.15
CA VAL A 102 15.21 5.35 2.33
C VAL A 102 13.87 6.05 2.60
N ALA A 103 13.88 7.14 3.38
CA ALA A 103 12.68 7.93 3.65
C ALA A 103 12.14 8.63 2.37
N ASP A 104 13.02 9.16 1.54
CA ASP A 104 12.66 9.74 0.24
C ASP A 104 12.05 8.68 -0.71
N ASN A 105 12.60 7.46 -0.67
CA ASN A 105 12.07 6.36 -1.46
C ASN A 105 10.65 5.95 -1.00
N ILE A 106 10.31 6.08 0.29
CA ILE A 106 8.93 5.89 0.75
C ILE A 106 7.98 6.90 0.09
N SER A 107 8.39 8.16 -0.02
CA SER A 107 7.58 9.19 -0.71
C SER A 107 7.39 8.84 -2.18
N LYS A 108 8.46 8.45 -2.88
CA LYS A 108 8.41 8.02 -4.28
C LYS A 108 7.54 6.77 -4.48
N LEU A 109 7.54 5.83 -3.52
CA LEU A 109 6.66 4.65 -3.56
C LEU A 109 5.19 5.02 -3.38
N ASN A 110 4.87 6.04 -2.58
CA ASN A 110 3.51 6.55 -2.46
C ASN A 110 3.04 7.25 -3.75
N ASP A 111 3.92 8.03 -4.40
CA ASP A 111 3.63 8.64 -5.70
C ASP A 111 3.41 7.54 -6.75
N LEU A 112 4.27 6.52 -6.76
CA LEU A 112 4.12 5.37 -7.65
C LEU A 112 2.82 4.61 -7.39
N SER A 113 2.36 4.50 -6.15
CA SER A 113 1.06 3.90 -5.83
C SER A 113 -0.09 4.70 -6.44
N SER A 114 0.02 6.03 -6.47
CA SER A 114 -0.97 6.89 -7.12
C SER A 114 -0.97 6.73 -8.64
N ASP A 115 0.22 6.58 -9.24
CA ASP A 115 0.35 6.29 -10.67
C ASP A 115 -0.32 4.93 -11.02
N VAL A 116 -0.07 3.89 -10.22
CA VAL A 116 -0.69 2.55 -10.40
C VAL A 116 -2.20 2.60 -10.21
N ASP A 117 -2.70 3.39 -9.27
CA ASP A 117 -4.13 3.62 -9.07
C ASP A 117 -4.80 4.27 -10.30
N ALA A 118 -4.11 5.17 -10.99
CA ALA A 118 -4.61 5.77 -12.24
C ALA A 118 -4.73 4.72 -13.35
N GLU A 119 -3.77 3.80 -13.46
CA GLU A 119 -3.85 2.69 -14.41
C GLU A 119 -4.94 1.66 -14.05
N ALA A 120 -5.26 1.49 -12.78
CA ALA A 120 -6.42 0.70 -12.35
C ALA A 120 -7.74 1.30 -12.88
N GLY A 121 -7.86 2.62 -12.86
CA GLY A 121 -8.99 3.32 -13.48
C GLY A 121 -9.08 3.08 -15.00
N THR A 122 -7.93 3.13 -15.68
CA THR A 122 -7.84 2.87 -17.13
C THR A 122 -8.24 1.42 -17.46
N ALA A 123 -7.76 0.44 -16.67
CA ALA A 123 -8.12 -0.97 -16.84
C ALA A 123 -9.62 -1.22 -16.63
N SER A 124 -10.21 -0.57 -15.61
CA SER A 124 -11.66 -0.68 -15.34
C SER A 124 -12.49 -0.10 -16.48
N TRP A 125 -12.10 1.08 -16.99
CA TRP A 125 -12.77 1.69 -18.13
C TRP A 125 -12.67 0.80 -19.39
N LEU A 126 -11.50 0.21 -19.63
CA LEU A 126 -11.29 -0.69 -20.77
C LEU A 126 -12.17 -1.94 -20.65
N LEU A 127 -12.27 -2.53 -19.45
CA LEU A 127 -13.12 -3.69 -19.19
C LEU A 127 -14.61 -3.38 -19.44
N ASP A 128 -15.08 -2.22 -18.97
CA ASP A 128 -16.46 -1.78 -19.20
C ASP A 128 -16.71 -1.49 -20.69
N SER A 129 -15.73 -0.94 -21.40
CA SER A 129 -15.78 -0.69 -22.85
C SER A 129 -15.87 -2.00 -23.64
N VAL A 130 -15.10 -3.03 -23.25
CA VAL A 130 -15.18 -4.38 -23.86
C VAL A 130 -16.57 -4.95 -23.65
N ARG A 131 -17.11 -4.91 -22.43
CA ARG A 131 -18.45 -5.42 -22.10
C ARG A 131 -19.56 -4.69 -22.83
N ALA A 132 -19.48 -3.37 -22.92
CA ALA A 132 -20.43 -2.59 -23.70
C ALA A 132 -20.41 -2.94 -25.20
N THR A 133 -19.25 -3.34 -25.73
CA THR A 133 -19.11 -3.70 -27.14
C THR A 133 -19.80 -5.00 -27.50
N TYR A 134 -20.02 -5.94 -26.56
CA TYR A 134 -20.83 -7.14 -26.78
C TYR A 134 -22.30 -6.87 -27.18
N THR A 135 -22.81 -5.70 -26.77
CA THR A 135 -24.22 -5.34 -27.04
C THR A 135 -24.42 -4.68 -28.41
N LEU A 136 -23.33 -4.40 -29.14
CA LEU A 136 -23.42 -3.76 -30.45
C LEU A 136 -23.88 -4.73 -31.54
N SER A 137 -24.76 -4.27 -32.40
CA SER A 137 -25.24 -5.03 -33.57
C SER A 137 -24.19 -5.02 -34.70
N GLY A 138 -24.20 -6.07 -35.51
CA GLY A 138 -23.30 -6.17 -36.68
C GLY A 138 -21.94 -6.81 -36.41
N ALA A 139 -21.75 -7.40 -35.22
CA ALA A 139 -20.59 -8.23 -34.91
C ALA A 139 -20.69 -9.60 -35.66
N VAL A 140 -19.55 -10.09 -36.09
CA VAL A 140 -19.42 -11.48 -36.60
C VAL A 140 -18.86 -12.39 -35.49
N ASP A 141 -18.98 -13.70 -35.65
CA ASP A 141 -18.52 -14.68 -34.65
C ASP A 141 -17.05 -14.46 -34.26
N LEU A 142 -16.21 -14.10 -35.22
CA LEU A 142 -14.79 -13.78 -34.99
C LEU A 142 -14.60 -12.53 -34.10
N ASP A 143 -15.50 -11.55 -34.19
CA ASP A 143 -15.42 -10.35 -33.31
C ASP A 143 -15.77 -10.73 -31.88
N HIS A 144 -16.75 -11.61 -31.68
CA HIS A 144 -17.10 -12.13 -30.36
C HIS A 144 -15.97 -12.97 -29.74
N GLU A 145 -15.27 -13.76 -30.51
CA GLU A 145 -14.10 -14.52 -30.07
C GLU A 145 -12.97 -13.58 -29.63
N ARG A 146 -12.69 -12.55 -30.44
CA ARG A 146 -11.68 -11.54 -30.13
C ARG A 146 -12.04 -10.70 -28.90
N LEU A 147 -13.33 -10.38 -28.71
CA LEU A 147 -13.79 -9.67 -27.51
C LEU A 147 -13.58 -10.51 -26.25
N ARG A 148 -13.85 -11.84 -26.30
CA ARG A 148 -13.59 -12.72 -25.15
C ARG A 148 -12.10 -12.76 -24.81
N ALA A 149 -11.23 -12.94 -25.83
CA ALA A 149 -9.79 -12.92 -25.62
C ALA A 149 -9.32 -11.58 -25.02
N LEU A 150 -9.85 -10.47 -25.53
CA LEU A 150 -9.52 -9.14 -25.01
C LEU A 150 -10.02 -8.94 -23.56
N GLU A 151 -11.23 -9.43 -23.23
CA GLU A 151 -11.75 -9.38 -21.86
C GLU A 151 -10.85 -10.15 -20.90
N ASP A 152 -10.38 -11.34 -21.28
CA ASP A 152 -9.47 -12.15 -20.49
C ASP A 152 -8.10 -11.45 -20.29
N GLU A 153 -7.56 -10.84 -21.36
CA GLU A 153 -6.30 -10.08 -21.29
C GLU A 153 -6.43 -8.85 -20.39
N VAL A 154 -7.53 -8.10 -20.46
CA VAL A 154 -7.80 -6.95 -19.58
C VAL A 154 -7.95 -7.40 -18.11
N ASN A 155 -8.65 -8.51 -17.87
CA ASN A 155 -8.75 -9.08 -16.52
C ASN A 155 -7.37 -9.48 -15.97
N GLN A 156 -6.46 -10.00 -16.79
CA GLN A 156 -5.07 -10.28 -16.39
C GLN A 156 -4.32 -8.98 -16.02
N ALA A 157 -4.48 -7.90 -16.78
CA ALA A 157 -3.88 -6.61 -16.47
C ALA A 157 -4.40 -6.06 -15.12
N VAL A 158 -5.70 -6.17 -14.84
CA VAL A 158 -6.29 -5.79 -13.53
C VAL A 158 -5.64 -6.57 -12.39
N VAL A 159 -5.46 -7.88 -12.54
CA VAL A 159 -4.81 -8.71 -11.50
C VAL A 159 -3.35 -8.30 -11.27
N LEU A 160 -2.63 -7.93 -12.33
CA LEU A 160 -1.24 -7.44 -12.21
C LEU A 160 -1.19 -6.09 -11.49
N ILE A 161 -2.10 -5.17 -11.78
CA ILE A 161 -2.23 -3.88 -11.09
C ILE A 161 -2.50 -4.09 -9.61
N ASP A 162 -3.47 -4.93 -9.27
CA ASP A 162 -3.81 -5.24 -7.87
C ASP A 162 -2.62 -5.83 -7.11
N ARG A 163 -1.90 -6.73 -7.74
CA ARG A 163 -0.68 -7.28 -7.15
C ARG A 163 0.35 -6.18 -6.91
N LEU A 164 0.57 -5.29 -7.87
CA LEU A 164 1.53 -4.20 -7.76
C LEU A 164 1.15 -3.24 -6.62
N LEU A 165 -0.13 -2.89 -6.48
CA LEU A 165 -0.64 -2.06 -5.38
C LEU A 165 -0.42 -2.72 -4.00
N ASN A 166 -0.68 -4.02 -3.90
CA ASN A 166 -0.47 -4.76 -2.67
C ASN A 166 1.02 -4.82 -2.30
N GLU A 167 1.89 -5.03 -3.28
CA GLU A 167 3.34 -5.04 -3.08
C GLU A 167 3.85 -3.65 -2.66
N LEU A 168 3.38 -2.56 -3.30
CA LEU A 168 3.73 -1.18 -2.94
C LEU A 168 3.28 -0.84 -1.52
N SER A 169 2.05 -1.16 -1.16
CA SER A 169 1.54 -0.93 0.20
C SER A 169 2.36 -1.67 1.27
N ALA A 170 2.72 -2.92 0.99
CA ALA A 170 3.55 -3.71 1.89
C ALA A 170 4.97 -3.14 2.00
N ASP A 171 5.55 -2.64 0.89
CA ASP A 171 6.88 -2.02 0.90
C ASP A 171 6.88 -0.71 1.69
N VAL A 172 5.92 0.18 1.46
CA VAL A 172 5.76 1.43 2.20
C VAL A 172 5.65 1.16 3.70
N SER A 173 4.82 0.19 4.10
CA SER A 173 4.66 -0.17 5.52
C SER A 173 5.96 -0.68 6.15
N ARG A 174 6.65 -1.61 5.46
CA ARG A 174 7.92 -2.16 5.94
C ARG A 174 9.01 -1.10 6.04
N GLN A 175 9.16 -0.28 5.00
CA GLN A 175 10.19 0.77 4.98
C GLN A 175 9.91 1.87 5.99
N THR A 176 8.65 2.24 6.20
CA THR A 176 8.27 3.22 7.24
C THR A 176 8.65 2.71 8.63
N THR A 177 8.32 1.46 8.93
CA THR A 177 8.70 0.84 10.21
C THR A 177 10.22 0.78 10.36
N TYR A 178 10.93 0.41 9.31
CA TYR A 178 12.39 0.36 9.30
C TYR A 178 13.00 1.74 9.56
N VAL A 179 12.62 2.77 8.81
CA VAL A 179 13.12 4.14 8.99
C VAL A 179 12.90 4.66 10.41
N ASN A 180 11.71 4.44 10.96
CA ASN A 180 11.41 4.88 12.33
C ASN A 180 12.30 4.19 13.37
N ASN A 181 12.52 2.90 13.24
CA ASN A 181 13.40 2.14 14.12
C ASN A 181 14.85 2.60 13.99
N GLU A 182 15.33 2.80 12.75
CA GLU A 182 16.72 3.18 12.54
C GLU A 182 17.00 4.64 12.92
N ARG A 183 16.05 5.54 12.77
CA ARG A 183 16.16 6.91 13.33
C ARG A 183 16.33 6.88 14.85
N HIS A 184 15.60 6.00 15.54
CA HIS A 184 15.78 5.81 16.97
C HIS A 184 17.17 5.25 17.31
N ASN A 185 17.63 4.23 16.56
CA ASN A 185 18.97 3.68 16.72
C ASN A 185 20.07 4.74 16.52
N LEU A 186 19.91 5.63 15.54
CA LEU A 186 20.81 6.77 15.30
C LEU A 186 20.83 7.75 16.50
N GLN A 187 19.69 7.99 17.15
CA GLN A 187 19.65 8.83 18.36
C GLN A 187 20.44 8.19 19.51
N LEU A 188 20.27 6.89 19.74
CA LEU A 188 21.04 6.15 20.74
C LEU A 188 22.53 6.15 20.42
N MET A 189 22.88 5.96 19.13
CA MET A 189 24.26 6.02 18.66
C MET A 189 24.87 7.41 18.87
N SER A 190 24.12 8.48 18.61
CA SER A 190 24.56 9.86 18.87
C SER A 190 24.92 10.07 20.34
N LEU A 191 24.12 9.53 21.27
CA LEU A 191 24.40 9.60 22.69
C LEU A 191 25.64 8.80 23.06
N ALA A 192 25.79 7.59 22.52
CA ALA A 192 26.96 6.75 22.74
C ALA A 192 28.25 7.42 22.23
N ILE A 193 28.22 8.08 21.07
CA ILE A 193 29.37 8.84 20.53
C ILE A 193 29.71 10.01 21.41
N LYS A 194 28.74 10.74 21.95
CA LYS A 194 28.97 11.85 22.90
C LYS A 194 29.69 11.39 24.19
N ASN A 195 29.34 10.17 24.65
CA ASN A 195 29.93 9.60 25.86
C ASN A 195 31.27 8.87 25.58
N GLY A 196 31.53 8.50 24.32
CA GLY A 196 32.73 7.76 23.92
C GLY A 196 32.65 6.26 24.15
N GLU A 197 31.49 5.71 24.56
CA GLU A 197 31.31 4.31 24.88
C GLU A 197 29.85 3.87 24.82
N LEU A 198 29.60 2.57 24.63
CA LEU A 198 28.30 1.95 24.57
C LEU A 198 27.80 1.54 25.97
N TYR A 199 27.41 2.50 26.80
CA TYR A 199 26.83 2.18 28.10
C TYR A 199 25.36 1.73 27.96
N GLY A 200 25.04 0.56 28.47
CA GLY A 200 23.67 0.08 28.66
C GLY A 200 22.94 -0.34 27.38
N SER A 201 23.60 -0.39 26.21
CA SER A 201 22.97 -0.75 24.92
C SER A 201 22.30 -2.13 24.95
N SER A 202 22.83 -3.09 25.70
CA SER A 202 22.27 -4.43 25.81
C SER A 202 20.95 -4.47 26.60
N LEU A 203 20.77 -3.64 27.61
CA LEU A 203 19.54 -3.56 28.41
C LEU A 203 18.47 -2.71 27.73
N VAL A 204 18.85 -1.57 27.15
CA VAL A 204 17.94 -0.68 26.44
C VAL A 204 17.44 -1.36 25.15
N ASN A 205 18.32 -1.98 24.37
CA ASN A 205 17.90 -2.73 23.16
C ASN A 205 17.04 -3.95 23.51
N ARG A 206 17.31 -4.66 24.60
CA ARG A 206 16.41 -5.75 25.07
C ARG A 206 15.07 -5.20 25.57
N ALA A 207 15.04 -4.13 26.31
CA ALA A 207 13.78 -3.52 26.75
C ALA A 207 13.00 -2.96 25.57
N PHE A 208 13.67 -2.39 24.56
CA PHE A 208 13.03 -1.83 23.37
C PHE A 208 12.55 -2.92 22.41
N SER A 209 13.36 -3.94 22.13
CA SER A 209 12.93 -5.08 21.32
C SER A 209 11.80 -5.88 21.98
N GLN A 210 11.83 -5.99 23.32
CA GLN A 210 10.69 -6.56 24.08
C GLN A 210 9.46 -5.65 24.06
N ALA A 211 9.63 -4.32 24.14
CA ALA A 211 8.51 -3.39 24.02
C ALA A 211 7.93 -3.39 22.60
N GLN A 212 8.77 -3.41 21.56
CA GLN A 212 8.33 -3.54 20.17
C GLN A 212 7.69 -4.90 19.88
N ALA A 213 8.26 -6.00 20.39
CA ALA A 213 7.65 -7.32 20.27
C ALA A 213 6.29 -7.38 21.00
N ARG A 214 6.16 -6.71 22.15
CA ARG A 214 4.88 -6.57 22.85
C ARG A 214 3.90 -5.67 22.11
N THR A 215 4.37 -4.59 21.47
CA THR A 215 3.53 -3.71 20.65
C THR A 215 3.11 -4.41 19.36
N ALA A 216 4.02 -5.10 18.68
CA ALA A 216 3.72 -5.90 17.51
C ALA A 216 2.79 -7.09 17.84
N ALA A 217 3.03 -7.78 18.97
CA ALA A 217 2.14 -8.84 19.46
C ALA A 217 0.77 -8.28 19.87
N ARG A 218 0.72 -7.04 20.39
CA ARG A 218 -0.53 -6.38 20.77
C ARG A 218 -1.33 -5.92 19.54
N VAL A 219 -0.64 -5.46 18.48
CA VAL A 219 -1.24 -5.12 17.18
C VAL A 219 -1.75 -6.38 16.47
N GLN A 220 -1.07 -7.52 16.63
CA GLN A 220 -1.55 -8.82 16.12
C GLN A 220 -2.61 -9.49 17.02
N SER A 221 -2.76 -9.02 18.26
CA SER A 221 -3.69 -9.57 19.26
C SER A 221 -4.89 -8.65 19.52
N GLU A 222 -5.03 -7.51 18.84
CA GLU A 222 -6.28 -6.76 18.88
C GLU A 222 -7.34 -7.62 18.17
N PRO A 223 -8.35 -8.11 18.91
CA PRO A 223 -9.39 -8.93 18.33
C PRO A 223 -10.11 -8.09 17.28
N THR A 224 -10.14 -8.60 16.06
CA THR A 224 -11.10 -8.13 15.05
C THR A 224 -12.46 -8.09 15.74
N PRO A 225 -13.24 -7.00 15.69
CA PRO A 225 -14.51 -6.94 16.36
C PRO A 225 -15.35 -8.12 15.90
N THR A 226 -15.68 -8.99 16.83
CA THR A 226 -16.64 -10.08 16.59
C THR A 226 -17.96 -9.44 16.19
N SER A 227 -18.70 -10.07 15.30
CA SER A 227 -19.98 -9.61 14.75
C SER A 227 -21.08 -9.26 15.78
N SER A 228 -20.78 -9.39 17.07
CA SER A 228 -21.65 -9.06 18.22
C SER A 228 -21.50 -7.62 18.73
N ASP A 229 -20.44 -6.90 18.40
CA ASP A 229 -20.28 -5.51 18.82
C ASP A 229 -21.08 -4.59 17.88
N ARG A 230 -22.02 -3.82 18.43
CA ARG A 230 -22.78 -2.83 17.64
C ARG A 230 -21.87 -1.65 17.30
N PRO A 231 -21.71 -1.30 16.01
CA PRO A 231 -20.95 -0.11 15.63
C PRO A 231 -21.62 1.16 16.12
N LEU A 232 -20.85 2.13 16.60
CA LEU A 232 -21.32 3.46 16.95
C LEU A 232 -21.88 4.19 15.74
N VAL A 233 -21.19 4.08 14.60
CA VAL A 233 -21.57 4.69 13.32
C VAL A 233 -21.21 3.73 12.19
N VAL A 234 -22.09 3.63 11.21
CA VAL A 234 -21.84 2.98 9.92
C VAL A 234 -21.97 4.01 8.83
N ILE A 235 -20.88 4.26 8.11
CA ILE A 235 -20.85 5.19 6.98
C ILE A 235 -20.84 4.33 5.71
N ARG A 236 -21.89 4.42 4.89
CA ARG A 236 -21.98 3.72 3.61
C ARG A 236 -21.58 4.65 2.48
N PHE A 237 -20.69 4.19 1.64
CA PHE A 237 -20.19 4.93 0.47
C PHE A 237 -20.89 4.41 -0.79
N ASP A 238 -22.20 4.68 -0.87
CA ASP A 238 -23.08 4.32 -2.00
C ASP A 238 -23.01 5.31 -3.16
N ARG A 239 -22.39 6.49 -2.93
CA ARG A 239 -22.25 7.59 -3.89
C ARG A 239 -20.97 8.40 -3.63
N PRO A 240 -20.46 9.11 -4.66
CA PRO A 240 -19.37 10.06 -4.45
C PRO A 240 -19.84 11.20 -3.52
N ASN A 241 -18.96 11.62 -2.59
CA ASN A 241 -19.20 12.72 -1.64
C ASN A 241 -20.35 12.49 -0.64
N VAL A 242 -20.28 11.40 0.12
CA VAL A 242 -21.20 11.15 1.22
C VAL A 242 -20.99 12.20 2.34
N PRO A 243 -22.03 12.96 2.77
CA PRO A 243 -21.88 13.98 3.81
C PRO A 243 -21.93 13.35 5.21
N TYR A 244 -20.86 12.66 5.63
CA TYR A 244 -20.81 11.95 6.92
C TYR A 244 -20.27 12.79 8.09
N GLN A 245 -19.57 13.90 7.82
CA GLN A 245 -18.80 14.65 8.82
C GLN A 245 -19.63 15.11 10.01
N ARG A 246 -20.82 15.67 9.77
CA ARG A 246 -21.70 16.17 10.85
C ARG A 246 -22.24 15.04 11.73
N ALA A 247 -22.68 13.94 11.13
CA ALA A 247 -23.17 12.77 11.85
C ALA A 247 -22.06 12.10 12.66
N LEU A 248 -20.86 12.00 12.07
CA LEU A 248 -19.67 11.48 12.72
C LEU A 248 -19.29 12.33 13.94
N TYR A 249 -19.23 13.67 13.77
CA TYR A 249 -18.94 14.59 14.87
C TYR A 249 -19.91 14.40 16.04
N THR A 250 -21.21 14.40 15.76
CA THR A 250 -22.24 14.25 16.81
C THR A 250 -22.12 12.90 17.54
N ALA A 251 -21.82 11.82 16.82
CA ALA A 251 -21.70 10.49 17.43
C ALA A 251 -20.45 10.38 18.29
N VAL A 252 -19.33 10.89 17.80
CA VAL A 252 -18.04 10.85 18.51
C VAL A 252 -18.07 11.75 19.75
N SER A 253 -18.60 12.97 19.65
CA SER A 253 -18.76 13.88 20.81
C SER A 253 -19.59 13.23 21.90
N ARG A 254 -20.73 12.65 21.56
CA ARG A 254 -21.57 11.92 22.55
C ARG A 254 -20.89 10.71 23.18
N ALA A 255 -20.01 10.03 22.44
CA ALA A 255 -19.24 8.92 22.97
C ALA A 255 -18.17 9.40 23.95
N LEU A 256 -17.48 10.50 23.64
CA LEU A 256 -16.48 11.12 24.52
C LEU A 256 -17.10 11.78 25.76
N ASP A 257 -18.29 12.35 25.66
CA ASP A 257 -19.04 12.87 26.81
C ASP A 257 -19.38 11.79 27.84
N ARG A 258 -19.62 10.56 27.35
CA ARG A 258 -19.91 9.40 28.21
C ARG A 258 -18.64 8.72 28.71
N LYS A 259 -17.59 8.68 27.92
CA LYS A 259 -16.32 8.00 28.20
C LYS A 259 -15.16 8.84 27.64
N PRO A 260 -14.56 9.75 28.42
CA PRO A 260 -13.50 10.66 27.96
C PRO A 260 -12.23 9.92 27.45
N ASP A 261 -11.99 8.71 27.98
CA ASP A 261 -10.85 7.87 27.60
C ASP A 261 -11.18 6.85 26.50
N ALA A 262 -12.34 6.99 25.84
CA ALA A 262 -12.72 6.08 24.78
C ALA A 262 -11.69 6.08 23.64
N THR A 263 -11.39 4.87 23.15
CA THR A 263 -10.66 4.65 21.90
C THR A 263 -11.64 4.23 20.82
N PHE A 264 -11.30 4.54 19.58
CA PHE A 264 -12.15 4.28 18.43
C PHE A 264 -11.47 3.30 17.49
N GLN A 265 -12.19 2.28 17.07
CA GLN A 265 -11.73 1.34 16.06
C GLN A 265 -12.52 1.57 14.78
N LEU A 266 -11.83 1.94 13.71
CA LEU A 266 -12.38 2.05 12.36
C LEU A 266 -12.18 0.72 11.62
N VAL A 267 -13.25 0.20 11.07
CA VAL A 267 -13.21 -1.02 10.26
C VAL A 267 -13.67 -0.67 8.86
N ALA A 268 -12.76 -0.70 7.90
CA ALA A 268 -13.07 -0.60 6.48
C ALA A 268 -13.71 -1.93 6.04
N VAL A 269 -14.95 -1.91 5.59
CA VAL A 269 -15.67 -3.09 5.13
C VAL A 269 -15.85 -3.00 3.62
N SER A 270 -15.32 -4.00 2.90
CA SER A 270 -15.52 -4.13 1.46
C SER A 270 -16.53 -5.25 1.15
N PRO A 271 -17.44 -5.05 0.19
CA PRO A 271 -18.34 -6.11 -0.25
C PRO A 271 -17.54 -7.24 -0.95
N GLN A 272 -17.97 -8.45 -0.73
CA GLN A 272 -17.48 -9.61 -1.46
C GLN A 272 -18.44 -9.87 -2.64
N ALA A 273 -18.22 -9.16 -3.74
CA ALA A 273 -19.10 -9.25 -4.90
C ALA A 273 -18.32 -9.56 -6.18
N GLY A 274 -18.62 -10.67 -6.81
CA GLY A 274 -18.20 -10.98 -8.19
C GLY A 274 -16.75 -11.45 -8.34
N SER A 275 -16.05 -10.92 -9.34
CA SER A 275 -14.71 -11.36 -9.70
C SER A 275 -13.64 -10.94 -8.69
N PRO A 276 -12.50 -11.66 -8.60
CA PRO A 276 -11.36 -11.28 -7.76
C PRO A 276 -10.87 -9.84 -7.99
N ALA A 277 -10.90 -9.37 -9.24
CA ALA A 277 -10.53 -8.01 -9.61
C ALA A 277 -11.46 -6.96 -8.99
N ARG A 278 -12.78 -7.19 -9.02
CA ARG A 278 -13.76 -6.29 -8.42
C ARG A 278 -13.62 -6.23 -6.88
N ASN A 279 -13.33 -7.38 -6.27
CA ASN A 279 -13.07 -7.44 -4.83
C ASN A 279 -11.83 -6.65 -4.41
N ALA A 280 -10.78 -6.65 -5.23
CA ALA A 280 -9.57 -5.87 -4.97
C ALA A 280 -9.83 -4.37 -5.09
N LEU A 281 -10.53 -3.92 -6.14
CA LEU A 281 -10.94 -2.52 -6.29
C LEU A 281 -11.81 -2.04 -5.10
N ASN A 282 -12.76 -2.88 -4.66
CA ASN A 282 -13.60 -2.58 -3.50
C ASN A 282 -12.78 -2.45 -2.21
N LYS A 283 -11.77 -3.32 -2.01
CA LYS A 283 -10.87 -3.23 -0.84
C LYS A 283 -10.06 -1.94 -0.85
N THR A 284 -9.52 -1.55 -2.00
CA THR A 284 -8.75 -0.30 -2.15
C THR A 284 -9.64 0.92 -1.90
N ALA A 285 -10.84 0.93 -2.47
CA ALA A 285 -11.82 2.00 -2.24
C ALA A 285 -12.27 2.07 -0.77
N ALA A 286 -12.54 0.93 -0.12
CA ALA A 286 -12.90 0.88 1.30
C ALA A 286 -11.78 1.43 2.19
N LYS A 287 -10.52 1.12 1.88
CA LYS A 287 -9.35 1.65 2.59
C LYS A 287 -9.24 3.17 2.44
N ARG A 288 -9.35 3.71 1.22
CA ARG A 288 -9.35 5.17 0.98
C ARG A 288 -10.47 5.88 1.74
N ASN A 289 -11.67 5.31 1.73
CA ASN A 289 -12.81 5.86 2.46
C ASN A 289 -12.53 5.90 3.97
N ALA A 290 -11.94 4.84 4.51
CA ALA A 290 -11.58 4.78 5.92
C ALA A 290 -10.46 5.76 6.30
N GLU A 291 -9.48 5.97 5.43
CA GLU A 291 -8.44 7.00 5.59
C GLU A 291 -9.04 8.42 5.54
N GLY A 292 -10.05 8.65 4.71
CA GLY A 292 -10.81 9.91 4.69
C GLY A 292 -11.56 10.16 6.00
N VAL A 293 -12.18 9.12 6.56
CA VAL A 293 -12.85 9.18 7.87
C VAL A 293 -11.83 9.40 9.00
N LEU A 294 -10.68 8.74 8.93
CA LEU A 294 -9.59 8.92 9.90
C LEU A 294 -9.09 10.37 9.92
N ARG A 295 -8.89 10.99 8.74
CA ARG A 295 -8.53 12.41 8.65
C ARG A 295 -9.61 13.31 9.26
N ALA A 296 -10.88 13.05 8.97
CA ALA A 296 -11.95 13.81 9.56
C ALA A 296 -11.99 13.70 11.10
N LEU A 297 -11.65 12.54 11.66
CA LEU A 297 -11.52 12.37 13.12
C LEU A 297 -10.31 13.13 13.69
N ALA A 298 -9.19 13.15 12.99
CA ALA A 298 -8.01 13.94 13.36
C ALA A 298 -8.30 15.45 13.32
N ASP A 299 -9.01 15.93 12.29
CA ASP A 299 -9.44 17.32 12.16
C ASP A 299 -10.40 17.74 13.28
N MET A 300 -11.14 16.78 13.86
CA MET A 300 -12.00 16.98 15.04
C MET A 300 -11.21 16.96 16.37
N GLY A 301 -9.87 16.82 16.34
CA GLY A 301 -9.00 16.85 17.51
C GLY A 301 -8.77 15.49 18.18
N LEU A 302 -9.17 14.38 17.56
CA LEU A 302 -8.83 13.06 18.09
C LEU A 302 -7.36 12.74 17.80
N SER A 303 -6.61 12.47 18.86
CA SER A 303 -5.21 12.06 18.76
C SER A 303 -5.09 10.69 18.08
N GLY A 304 -4.13 10.51 17.17
CA GLY A 304 -3.96 9.29 16.38
C GLY A 304 -3.79 8.02 17.21
N HIS A 305 -3.29 8.13 18.46
CA HIS A 305 -3.19 6.97 19.37
C HIS A 305 -4.54 6.49 19.94
N LYS A 306 -5.60 7.30 19.82
CA LYS A 306 -6.98 6.93 20.22
C LYS A 306 -7.77 6.28 19.08
N VAL A 307 -7.19 6.16 17.90
CA VAL A 307 -7.89 5.63 16.71
C VAL A 307 -7.08 4.50 16.09
N SER A 308 -7.68 3.32 15.94
CA SER A 308 -7.10 2.19 15.22
C SER A 308 -7.87 1.94 13.93
N LEU A 309 -7.17 1.54 12.86
CA LEU A 309 -7.75 1.23 11.55
C LEU A 309 -7.53 -0.24 11.23
N SER A 310 -8.60 -0.93 10.86
CA SER A 310 -8.58 -2.31 10.37
C SER A 310 -9.44 -2.45 9.12
N ALA A 311 -9.25 -3.52 8.35
CA ALA A 311 -10.01 -3.80 7.14
C ALA A 311 -10.54 -5.23 7.15
N THR A 312 -11.79 -5.40 6.68
CA THR A 312 -12.42 -6.72 6.54
C THR A 312 -13.26 -6.78 5.28
N THR A 313 -13.55 -8.00 4.84
CA THR A 313 -14.48 -8.25 3.73
C THR A 313 -15.74 -8.89 4.28
N SER A 314 -16.91 -8.43 3.86
CA SER A 314 -18.20 -8.97 4.33
C SER A 314 -19.11 -9.29 3.14
N ASN A 315 -19.80 -10.43 3.25
CA ASN A 315 -20.83 -10.83 2.29
C ASN A 315 -22.14 -10.04 2.49
N ASP A 316 -22.31 -9.45 3.69
CA ASP A 316 -23.54 -8.72 4.05
C ASP A 316 -23.46 -7.25 3.62
N ALA A 317 -22.30 -6.76 3.21
CA ALA A 317 -22.12 -5.40 2.74
C ALA A 317 -22.41 -5.32 1.24
N GLU A 318 -23.36 -4.49 0.84
CA GLU A 318 -23.67 -4.22 -0.57
C GLU A 318 -22.71 -3.19 -1.18
N ASN A 319 -22.23 -2.25 -0.35
CA ASN A 319 -21.33 -1.17 -0.73
C ASN A 319 -20.15 -1.11 0.24
N ASN A 320 -19.13 -0.33 -0.14
CA ASN A 320 -18.04 -0.04 0.78
C ASN A 320 -18.57 0.72 2.00
N GLU A 321 -18.22 0.24 3.19
CA GLU A 321 -18.65 0.82 4.46
C GLU A 321 -17.44 1.08 5.36
N VAL A 322 -17.56 2.11 6.19
CA VAL A 322 -16.65 2.31 7.33
C VAL A 322 -17.48 2.20 8.60
N ARG A 323 -17.16 1.21 9.40
CA ARG A 323 -17.81 0.97 10.70
C ARG A 323 -16.91 1.46 11.81
N ILE A 324 -17.46 2.21 12.75
CA ILE A 324 -16.72 2.80 13.87
C ILE A 324 -17.23 2.18 15.14
N PHE A 325 -16.31 1.62 15.93
CA PHE A 325 -16.60 1.01 17.23
C PHE A 325 -15.94 1.83 18.33
N VAL A 326 -16.56 1.85 19.51
CA VAL A 326 -16.00 2.44 20.74
C VAL A 326 -15.45 1.32 21.62
N ARG A 327 -14.23 1.53 22.11
CA ARG A 327 -13.54 0.59 22.99
C ARG A 327 -13.25 1.22 24.36
#